data_0ef2e74024ede3851390a56f81896370
#
_entry.id   0ef2e74024ede3851390a56f81896370
#
_cell.length_a   1.000
_cell.length_b   1.000
_cell.length_c   1.000
_cell.angle_alpha   90.00
_cell.angle_beta   90.00
_cell.angle_gamma   90.00
#
_symmetry.space_group_name_H-M   'P 1'
#
loop_
_entity.id
_entity.type
_entity.pdbx_description
1 polymer ?
#
loop_
_entity_poly.entity_id
_entity_poly.type
_entity_poly.pdbx_seq_one_letter_code
_entity_poly.pdbx_strand_id
1 'polypeptide(L)'
;MRLRFACLVLSLLVFAPVTRAEDPVRQAQAVISGQISAFIAEDADTAYSFASPSIRSIYRTGSQFLNMVREKYPAVYRPGNYAFGRSKLVGGGELVLQEVMISADEGKDWTAIYEMRLMDDGVYKVNGVRMTRNTTSQGI
;
A
#
# COMPACT_ATOMS: atom_id res chain seq x y z
N MET A 1 36.96 0.28 -64.33
CA MET A 1 36.52 -0.39 -63.09
C MET A 1 36.02 0.64 -62.15
N ARG A 2 34.72 0.75 -61.97
CA ARG A 2 34.11 1.68 -61.01
C ARG A 2 33.60 0.86 -59.84
N LEU A 3 34.30 0.98 -58.70
CA LEU A 3 33.93 0.32 -57.46
C LEU A 3 32.82 1.15 -56.79
N ARG A 4 31.60 0.62 -56.75
CA ARG A 4 30.49 1.24 -56.03
C ARG A 4 30.48 0.68 -54.63
N PHE A 5 30.92 1.49 -53.64
CA PHE A 5 30.70 1.21 -52.24
C PHE A 5 29.25 1.53 -51.87
N ALA A 6 28.48 0.49 -51.61
CA ALA A 6 27.17 0.61 -51.01
C ALA A 6 27.36 0.73 -49.51
N CYS A 7 27.16 1.93 -48.97
CA CYS A 7 27.06 2.14 -47.53
C CYS A 7 25.73 1.58 -47.02
N LEU A 8 25.81 0.44 -46.37
CA LEU A 8 24.68 -0.12 -45.61
C LEU A 8 24.57 0.60 -44.30
N VAL A 9 23.65 1.59 -44.21
CA VAL A 9 23.33 2.25 -42.94
C VAL A 9 22.40 1.32 -42.17
N LEU A 10 22.98 0.61 -41.19
CA LEU A 10 22.26 -0.22 -40.26
C LEU A 10 21.66 0.70 -39.20
N SER A 11 20.39 1.10 -39.38
CA SER A 11 19.64 1.83 -38.35
C SER A 11 19.34 0.91 -37.17
N LEU A 12 20.10 1.05 -36.10
CA LEU A 12 19.75 0.47 -34.80
C LEU A 12 18.51 1.21 -34.24
N LEU A 13 17.37 0.56 -34.35
CA LEU A 13 16.17 0.96 -33.58
C LEU A 13 16.43 0.63 -32.11
N VAL A 14 16.82 1.64 -31.37
CA VAL A 14 16.87 1.55 -29.88
C VAL A 14 15.44 1.55 -29.37
N PHE A 15 14.91 0.37 -29.09
CA PHE A 15 13.69 0.25 -28.30
C PHE A 15 14.02 0.66 -26.87
N ALA A 16 13.74 1.91 -26.51
CA ALA A 16 13.69 2.32 -25.11
C ALA A 16 12.53 1.56 -24.43
N PRO A 17 12.77 0.87 -23.31
CA PRO A 17 11.68 0.26 -22.57
C PRO A 17 10.74 1.38 -22.11
N VAL A 18 9.48 1.32 -22.53
CA VAL A 18 8.42 2.16 -22.00
C VAL A 18 8.21 1.71 -20.56
N THR A 19 8.83 2.39 -19.60
CA THR A 19 8.52 2.24 -18.19
C THR A 19 7.10 2.75 -17.97
N ARG A 20 6.17 1.80 -17.91
CA ARG A 20 4.79 2.09 -17.54
C ARG A 20 4.81 2.56 -16.09
N ALA A 21 4.37 3.79 -15.85
CA ALA A 21 4.17 4.27 -14.49
C ALA A 21 3.27 3.26 -13.75
N GLU A 22 3.72 2.77 -12.59
CA GLU A 22 2.93 1.83 -11.80
C GLU A 22 1.62 2.50 -11.37
N ASP A 23 0.54 1.72 -11.40
CA ASP A 23 -0.78 2.13 -10.95
C ASP A 23 -0.72 2.55 -9.47
N PRO A 24 -1.16 3.78 -9.12
CA PRO A 24 -1.18 4.26 -7.74
C PRO A 24 -1.88 3.31 -6.76
N VAL A 25 -2.96 2.67 -7.18
CA VAL A 25 -3.69 1.70 -6.36
C VAL A 25 -2.83 0.49 -6.04
N ARG A 26 -2.13 -0.05 -7.02
CA ARG A 26 -1.23 -1.20 -6.81
C ARG A 26 -0.07 -0.85 -5.90
N GLN A 27 0.50 0.33 -6.06
CA GLN A 27 1.58 0.81 -5.18
C GLN A 27 1.10 0.94 -3.73
N ALA A 28 -0.08 1.53 -3.52
CA ALA A 28 -0.68 1.67 -2.21
C ALA A 28 -0.98 0.29 -1.57
N GLN A 29 -1.54 -0.62 -2.34
CA GLN A 29 -1.83 -1.99 -1.90
C GLN A 29 -0.56 -2.76 -1.50
N ALA A 30 0.52 -2.58 -2.23
CA ALA A 30 1.82 -3.20 -1.90
C ALA A 30 2.36 -2.70 -0.55
N VAL A 31 2.24 -1.41 -0.27
CA VAL A 31 2.64 -0.82 1.02
C VAL A 31 1.77 -1.37 2.16
N ILE A 32 0.46 -1.45 1.97
CA ILE A 32 -0.46 -2.01 2.96
C ILE A 32 -0.11 -3.47 3.25
N SER A 33 0.07 -4.28 2.22
CA SER A 33 0.46 -5.69 2.39
C SER A 33 1.79 -5.85 3.12
N GLY A 34 2.76 -5.01 2.80
CA GLY A 34 4.07 -5.00 3.47
C GLY A 34 3.94 -4.67 4.96
N GLN A 35 3.12 -3.67 5.29
CA GLN A 35 2.89 -3.29 6.68
C GLN A 35 2.15 -4.38 7.47
N ILE A 36 1.11 -4.97 6.89
CA ILE A 36 0.38 -6.08 7.52
C ILE A 36 1.31 -7.27 7.77
N SER A 37 2.14 -7.62 6.80
CA SER A 37 3.14 -8.69 6.96
C SER A 37 4.11 -8.39 8.09
N ALA A 38 4.54 -7.14 8.23
CA ALA A 38 5.40 -6.70 9.33
C ALA A 38 4.71 -6.79 10.69
N PHE A 39 3.42 -6.48 10.79
CA PHE A 39 2.64 -6.68 12.02
C PHE A 39 2.55 -8.17 12.39
N ILE A 40 2.27 -9.03 11.43
CA ILE A 40 2.21 -10.48 11.65
C ILE A 40 3.56 -11.02 12.14
N ALA A 41 4.65 -10.50 11.59
CA ALA A 41 6.01 -10.86 11.99
C ALA A 41 6.48 -10.17 13.29
N GLU A 42 5.68 -9.26 13.84
CA GLU A 42 6.04 -8.42 14.99
C GLU A 42 7.33 -7.60 14.75
N ASP A 43 7.58 -7.25 13.49
CA ASP A 43 8.70 -6.44 13.06
C ASP A 43 8.31 -4.95 13.15
N ALA A 44 8.56 -4.37 14.33
CA ALA A 44 8.18 -3.00 14.64
C ALA A 44 8.85 -1.98 13.70
N ASP A 45 10.12 -2.15 13.39
CA ASP A 45 10.88 -1.20 12.57
C ASP A 45 10.40 -1.20 11.13
N THR A 46 10.14 -2.37 10.55
CA THR A 46 9.60 -2.48 9.19
C THR A 46 8.17 -1.92 9.13
N ALA A 47 7.30 -2.29 10.07
CA ALA A 47 5.94 -1.75 10.12
C ALA A 47 5.93 -0.22 10.24
N TYR A 48 6.80 0.32 11.07
CA TYR A 48 6.97 1.75 11.27
C TYR A 48 7.50 2.48 10.04
N SER A 49 8.35 1.82 9.24
CA SER A 49 8.89 2.39 8.00
C SER A 49 7.82 2.70 6.96
N PHE A 50 6.68 2.03 7.01
CA PHE A 50 5.53 2.27 6.12
C PHE A 50 4.61 3.39 6.59
N ALA A 51 4.76 3.88 7.83
CA ALA A 51 3.98 4.97 8.36
C ALA A 51 4.46 6.33 7.84
N SER A 52 3.50 7.24 7.61
CA SER A 52 3.80 8.60 7.16
C SER A 52 4.56 9.40 8.22
N PRO A 53 5.24 10.48 7.84
CA PRO A 53 5.86 11.40 8.78
C PRO A 53 4.90 11.94 9.84
N SER A 54 3.64 12.17 9.48
CA SER A 54 2.61 12.63 10.43
C SER A 54 2.35 11.63 11.54
N ILE A 55 2.24 10.35 11.21
CA ILE A 55 2.08 9.27 12.21
C ILE A 55 3.36 9.15 13.04
N ARG A 56 4.53 9.19 12.41
CA ARG A 56 5.82 9.06 13.09
C ARG A 56 6.11 10.24 14.03
N SER A 57 5.52 11.40 13.80
CA SER A 57 5.63 12.54 14.72
C SER A 57 4.84 12.33 16.02
N ILE A 58 3.77 11.54 15.97
CA ILE A 58 2.95 11.18 17.13
C ILE A 58 3.56 10.00 17.89
N TYR A 59 3.93 8.94 17.16
CA TYR A 59 4.55 7.73 17.71
C TYR A 59 6.03 7.74 17.35
N ARG A 60 6.88 8.10 18.27
CA ARG A 60 8.28 8.43 17.99
C ARG A 60 9.20 7.23 17.78
N THR A 61 8.75 6.05 18.14
CA THR A 61 9.50 4.81 17.98
C THR A 61 8.63 3.72 17.34
N GLY A 62 9.27 2.77 16.67
CA GLY A 62 8.58 1.61 16.12
C GLY A 62 7.84 0.82 17.19
N SER A 63 8.41 0.67 18.38
CA SER A 63 7.77 -0.02 19.51
C SER A 63 6.50 0.68 19.99
N GLN A 64 6.51 2.00 20.10
CA GLN A 64 5.32 2.78 20.47
C GLN A 64 4.22 2.63 19.41
N PHE A 65 4.60 2.69 18.13
CA PHE A 65 3.69 2.51 17.02
C PHE A 65 3.07 1.10 17.02
N LEU A 66 3.89 0.06 17.13
CA LEU A 66 3.44 -1.33 17.17
C LEU A 66 2.48 -1.58 18.33
N ASN A 67 2.79 -1.10 19.54
CA ASN A 67 1.95 -1.23 20.71
C ASN A 67 0.59 -0.53 20.52
N MET A 68 0.58 0.65 19.92
CA MET A 68 -0.65 1.37 19.60
C MET A 68 -1.54 0.57 18.64
N VAL A 69 -0.96 0.01 17.57
CA VAL A 69 -1.71 -0.79 16.60
C VAL A 69 -2.26 -2.06 17.25
N ARG A 70 -1.46 -2.73 18.06
CA ARG A 70 -1.88 -3.92 18.82
C ARG A 70 -3.09 -3.63 19.71
N GLU A 71 -3.10 -2.50 20.41
CA GLU A 71 -4.16 -2.15 21.34
C GLU A 71 -5.41 -1.60 20.66
N LYS A 72 -5.24 -0.72 19.67
CA LYS A 72 -6.35 0.04 19.07
C LYS A 72 -6.86 -0.57 17.77
N TYR A 73 -6.06 -1.33 17.07
CA TYR A 73 -6.38 -1.93 15.78
C TYR A 73 -6.07 -3.44 15.75
N PRO A 74 -6.60 -4.22 16.69
CA PRO A 74 -6.23 -5.64 16.80
C PRO A 74 -6.54 -6.43 15.54
N ALA A 75 -7.59 -6.09 14.80
CA ALA A 75 -7.93 -6.74 13.54
C ALA A 75 -6.89 -6.48 12.43
N VAL A 76 -6.30 -5.29 12.42
CA VAL A 76 -5.20 -4.95 11.49
C VAL A 76 -3.90 -5.62 11.91
N TYR A 77 -3.64 -5.64 13.20
CA TYR A 77 -2.43 -6.24 13.78
C TYR A 77 -2.37 -7.76 13.58
N ARG A 78 -3.50 -8.42 13.71
CA ARG A 78 -3.67 -9.87 13.53
C ARG A 78 -4.88 -10.17 12.65
N PRO A 79 -4.84 -9.85 11.37
CA PRO A 79 -5.91 -10.27 10.46
C PRO A 79 -5.85 -11.78 10.28
N GLY A 80 -7.00 -12.45 10.34
CA GLY A 80 -7.09 -13.86 9.96
C GLY A 80 -6.88 -13.99 8.45
N ASN A 81 -7.75 -13.33 7.69
CA ASN A 81 -7.63 -13.13 6.26
C ASN A 81 -7.95 -11.69 5.92
N TYR A 82 -7.36 -11.18 4.84
CA TYR A 82 -7.76 -9.88 4.32
C TYR A 82 -7.77 -9.88 2.79
N ALA A 83 -8.58 -9.00 2.23
CA ALA A 83 -8.68 -8.77 0.80
C ALA A 83 -8.86 -7.27 0.53
N PHE A 84 -8.35 -6.79 -0.59
CA PHE A 84 -8.58 -5.43 -1.01
C PHE A 84 -9.98 -5.29 -1.62
N GLY A 85 -10.69 -4.26 -1.19
CA GLY A 85 -11.97 -3.86 -1.73
C GLY A 85 -11.84 -2.67 -2.68
N ARG A 86 -12.78 -1.74 -2.56
CA ARG A 86 -12.80 -0.54 -3.41
C ARG A 86 -11.64 0.39 -3.09
N SER A 87 -11.22 1.13 -4.11
CA SER A 87 -10.21 2.18 -3.99
C SER A 87 -10.73 3.47 -4.61
N LYS A 88 -10.27 4.60 -4.06
CA LYS A 88 -10.59 5.92 -4.56
C LYS A 88 -9.31 6.76 -4.63
N LEU A 89 -9.05 7.32 -5.81
CA LEU A 89 -7.98 8.30 -5.99
C LEU A 89 -8.53 9.69 -5.66
N VAL A 90 -7.76 10.45 -4.92
CA VAL A 90 -8.02 11.84 -4.58
C VAL A 90 -6.84 12.69 -5.05
N GLY A 91 -7.12 13.84 -5.66
CA GLY A 91 -6.07 14.73 -6.14
C GLY A 91 -5.16 14.10 -7.20
N GLY A 92 -5.72 13.27 -8.10
CA GLY A 92 -4.94 12.61 -9.15
C GLY A 92 -3.95 11.54 -8.65
N GLY A 93 -4.12 11.05 -7.42
CA GLY A 93 -3.25 10.06 -6.81
C GLY A 93 -2.38 10.60 -5.67
N GLU A 94 -2.56 11.85 -5.27
CA GLU A 94 -1.95 12.38 -4.03
C GLU A 94 -2.36 11.57 -2.80
N LEU A 95 -3.63 11.16 -2.77
CA LEU A 95 -4.17 10.23 -1.79
C LEU A 95 -4.82 9.04 -2.51
N VAL A 96 -4.64 7.88 -1.93
CA VAL A 96 -5.41 6.68 -2.26
C VAL A 96 -6.16 6.26 -1.00
N LEU A 97 -7.48 6.22 -1.09
CA LEU A 97 -8.31 5.61 -0.07
C LEU A 97 -8.55 4.16 -0.48
N GLN A 98 -8.07 3.22 0.30
CA GLN A 98 -8.14 1.79 0.00
C GLN A 98 -8.94 1.06 1.06
N GLU A 99 -10.03 0.41 0.64
CA GLU A 99 -10.74 -0.52 1.50
C GLU A 99 -9.97 -1.83 1.64
N VAL A 100 -9.86 -2.30 2.87
CA VAL A 100 -9.33 -3.62 3.20
C VAL A 100 -10.39 -4.35 4.03
N MET A 101 -10.92 -5.43 3.48
CA MET A 101 -11.86 -6.29 4.18
C MET A 101 -11.07 -7.30 5.00
N ILE A 102 -11.33 -7.36 6.29
CA ILE A 102 -10.57 -8.18 7.24
C ILE A 102 -11.52 -9.13 7.95
N SER A 103 -11.22 -10.41 7.85
CA SER A 103 -11.86 -11.45 8.67
C SER A 103 -10.98 -11.72 9.88
N ALA A 104 -11.38 -11.21 11.03
CA ALA A 104 -10.69 -11.43 12.29
C ALA A 104 -11.23 -12.68 12.99
N ASP A 105 -10.58 -13.05 14.10
CA ASP A 105 -11.01 -14.16 14.93
C ASP A 105 -12.45 -14.01 15.43
N GLU A 106 -13.11 -15.13 15.72
CA GLU A 106 -14.49 -15.20 16.22
C GLU A 106 -15.57 -14.69 15.24
N GLY A 107 -15.30 -14.75 13.93
CA GLY A 107 -16.29 -14.37 12.91
C GLY A 107 -16.62 -12.87 12.90
N LYS A 108 -15.73 -12.04 13.42
CA LYS A 108 -15.86 -10.58 13.39
C LYS A 108 -15.21 -10.06 12.13
N ASP A 109 -16.01 -9.53 11.22
CA ASP A 109 -15.54 -8.93 9.99
C ASP A 109 -15.46 -7.41 10.12
N TRP A 110 -14.41 -6.84 9.56
CA TRP A 110 -14.12 -5.43 9.58
C TRP A 110 -13.83 -4.91 8.18
N THR A 111 -14.18 -3.66 7.94
CA THR A 111 -13.66 -2.88 6.81
C THR A 111 -12.72 -1.82 7.36
N ALA A 112 -11.48 -1.88 6.95
CA ALA A 112 -10.50 -0.84 7.20
C ALA A 112 -10.42 0.08 5.98
N ILE A 113 -10.46 1.38 6.18
CA ILE A 113 -10.17 2.37 5.15
C ILE A 113 -8.78 2.92 5.42
N TYR A 114 -7.83 2.55 4.58
CA TYR A 114 -6.48 3.07 4.61
C TYR A 114 -6.40 4.36 3.83
N GLU A 115 -5.89 5.39 4.46
CA GLU A 115 -5.50 6.63 3.80
C GLU A 115 -4.02 6.54 3.46
N MET A 116 -3.72 6.44 2.16
CA MET A 116 -2.37 6.31 1.65
C MET A 116 -1.96 7.63 1.00
N ARG A 117 -0.91 8.24 1.53
CA ARG A 117 -0.41 9.53 1.02
C ARG A 117 0.85 9.33 0.20
N LEU A 118 0.88 9.96 -0.98
CA LEU A 118 2.06 10.00 -1.83
C LEU A 118 3.08 10.98 -1.24
N MET A 119 4.29 10.49 -1.01
CA MET A 119 5.42 11.31 -0.54
C MET A 119 6.16 11.94 -1.73
N ASP A 120 7.01 12.91 -1.45
CA ASP A 120 7.79 13.63 -2.46
C ASP A 120 8.73 12.72 -3.26
N ASP A 121 9.16 11.61 -2.66
CA ASP A 121 9.99 10.58 -3.32
C ASP A 121 9.19 9.62 -4.22
N GLY A 122 7.88 9.81 -4.36
CA GLY A 122 7.00 8.96 -5.17
C GLY A 122 6.54 7.68 -4.47
N VAL A 123 6.80 7.52 -3.17
CA VAL A 123 6.40 6.35 -2.38
C VAL A 123 5.15 6.67 -1.56
N TYR A 124 4.19 5.74 -1.56
CA TYR A 124 3.03 5.85 -0.67
C TYR A 124 3.37 5.42 0.75
N LYS A 125 2.82 6.17 1.72
CA LYS A 125 2.91 5.85 3.15
C LYS A 125 1.51 5.80 3.76
N VAL A 126 1.34 4.96 4.77
CA VAL A 126 0.11 4.90 5.55
C VAL A 126 0.00 6.15 6.40
N ASN A 127 -1.02 6.97 6.14
CA ASN A 127 -1.28 8.22 6.84
C ASN A 127 -2.41 8.12 7.87
N GLY A 128 -3.24 7.11 7.76
CA GLY A 128 -4.32 6.84 8.69
C GLY A 128 -5.08 5.57 8.32
N VAL A 129 -5.78 5.04 9.30
CA VAL A 129 -6.68 3.90 9.12
C VAL A 129 -7.95 4.15 9.92
N ARG A 130 -9.10 3.95 9.28
CA ARG A 130 -10.40 4.00 9.93
C ARG A 130 -11.06 2.64 9.87
N MET A 131 -11.52 2.14 11.01
CA MET A 131 -12.15 0.84 11.14
C MET A 131 -13.67 0.97 11.22
N THR A 132 -14.37 0.12 10.47
CA THR A 132 -15.81 -0.07 10.58
C THR A 132 -16.09 -1.56 10.73
N ARG A 133 -16.86 -1.90 11.77
CA ARG A 133 -17.30 -3.28 11.95
C ARG A 133 -18.41 -3.60 10.97
N ASN A 134 -18.27 -4.69 10.24
CA ASN A 134 -19.33 -5.17 9.38
C ASN A 134 -20.39 -5.88 10.25
N THR A 135 -21.53 -5.25 10.42
CA THR A 135 -22.68 -5.93 10.98
C THR A 135 -23.30 -6.75 9.86
N THR A 136 -23.23 -8.06 9.97
CA THR A 136 -24.06 -8.94 9.15
C THR A 136 -25.51 -8.58 9.45
N SER A 137 -26.22 -7.97 8.50
CA SER A 137 -27.66 -7.97 8.52
C SER A 137 -28.07 -9.43 8.51
N GLN A 138 -28.47 -9.94 9.64
CA GLN A 138 -29.28 -11.17 9.66
C GLN A 138 -30.59 -10.77 9.02
N GLY A 139 -30.61 -10.87 7.67
CA GLY A 139 -31.86 -10.84 6.93
C GLY A 139 -32.70 -12.01 7.41
N ILE A 140 -33.84 -11.68 7.83
CA ILE A 140 -34.93 -12.57 8.19
C ILE A 140 -35.24 -13.53 7.03
#